data_e1e2c6cfb8a808ef3b36429323c8fe56
#
_entry.id   e1e2c6cfb8a808ef3b36429323c8fe56
#
_cell.length_a   1.000
_cell.length_b   1.000
_cell.length_c   1.000
_cell.angle_alpha   90.00
_cell.angle_beta   90.00
_cell.angle_gamma   90.00
#
_symmetry.space_group_name_H-M   'P 1'
#
loop_
_entity.id
_entity.type
_entity.pdbx_description
1 polymer ?
#
loop_
_entity_poly.entity_id
_entity_poly.type
_entity_poly.pdbx_seq_one_letter_code
_entity_poly.pdbx_strand_id
1 'polypeptide(L)'
;MGKNNIGASQSSTLDGSFGKSEKSKAKKYKIIGLVAIICVLGISINYFNKKYIYTNAIAKNIFIEGIDVSNLTKEEAINYINENITPSDIQLNYDGETNIISLDEIDLKYNTSEVVDEAYNYTKTDSYFENIKRFFDLNKNIKNLEIKSLYNENKLSEKIQSISESINVAMENAKVYISDSGNISASSATIGKELDIAATKESIYDAIKNKDYKAIDLKVNIKQPKINTEAAKSVNTLLAEFSTKFSTNDSNRVTNIVLSAKATSDVLLMPGEEFSYNNLTGKRTKSNGYKDAPVIINGKLEQDVGGGVCQVSSTLFNSVLYSGLDVTSRRNHSLKSSYVSIGRDAMVSDGGSDFRFKNPYSHPVYIKNTVSNGVITSKIYGNASDKKNISIKVEPYTTGGLDAAKTYIENRDSNGNVIRTQYISNSVYKNKNN
;
A
#
# COMPACT_ATOMS: atom_id res chain seq x y z
N MET A 1 -1.49 -98.38 104.30
CA MET A 1 -1.91 -99.70 103.71
C MET A 1 -1.82 -99.56 102.24
N GLY A 2 -0.90 -100.05 101.64
CA GLY A 2 -0.56 -101.34 101.09
C GLY A 2 -0.29 -101.19 99.63
N LYS A 3 0.90 -101.38 99.31
CA LYS A 3 1.63 -102.36 98.57
C LYS A 3 1.53 -102.25 97.02
N ASN A 4 2.74 -102.16 96.46
CA ASN A 4 3.36 -103.03 95.46
C ASN A 4 2.81 -102.94 94.04
N ASN A 5 3.49 -103.05 92.95
CA ASN A 5 4.87 -103.50 92.61
C ASN A 5 5.02 -103.47 91.06
N ILE A 6 6.18 -103.20 90.63
CA ILE A 6 6.93 -103.80 89.51
C ILE A 6 6.40 -103.79 88.09
N GLY A 7 7.24 -103.38 87.16
CA GLY A 7 7.24 -103.80 85.76
C GLY A 7 8.03 -102.90 84.85
N ALA A 8 9.31 -103.23 84.65
CA ALA A 8 10.15 -102.64 83.63
C ALA A 8 9.87 -103.22 82.27
N SER A 9 9.89 -102.45 81.20
CA SER A 9 10.31 -102.92 79.88
C SER A 9 10.76 -101.78 78.98
N GLN A 10 11.76 -102.05 78.27
CA GLN A 10 12.49 -101.21 77.31
C GLN A 10 11.61 -100.74 76.21
N SER A 11 11.82 -99.52 75.67
CA SER A 11 11.36 -99.09 74.42
C SER A 11 12.44 -98.42 73.57
N SER A 12 12.52 -98.87 72.40
CA SER A 12 13.38 -98.44 71.32
C SER A 12 13.05 -97.03 70.83
N THR A 13 14.04 -96.31 70.70
CA THR A 13 14.05 -94.98 69.96
C THR A 13 13.82 -95.28 68.49
N LEU A 14 12.74 -94.78 67.90
CA LEU A 14 12.58 -94.62 66.48
C LEU A 14 12.84 -93.18 66.08
N ASP A 15 13.78 -93.07 65.18
CA ASP A 15 14.46 -91.92 64.66
C ASP A 15 13.52 -90.98 63.84
N GLY A 16 13.56 -89.66 64.11
CA GLY A 16 12.79 -88.61 63.46
C GLY A 16 13.45 -88.08 62.19
N SER A 17 13.97 -88.90 61.29
CA SER A 17 14.71 -88.45 60.08
C SER A 17 13.84 -88.22 58.84
N PHE A 18 12.59 -88.64 58.78
CA PHE A 18 11.71 -88.59 57.59
C PHE A 18 11.14 -87.20 57.26
N GLY A 19 10.95 -86.27 58.23
CA GLY A 19 10.31 -84.96 58.03
C GLY A 19 11.22 -83.89 57.50
N LYS A 20 12.56 -83.97 57.62
CA LYS A 20 13.53 -82.99 57.09
C LYS A 20 13.83 -83.18 55.63
N SER A 21 13.78 -84.35 55.05
CA SER A 21 14.06 -84.66 53.67
C SER A 21 12.97 -84.17 52.71
N GLU A 22 11.68 -84.28 53.09
CA GLU A 22 10.56 -83.82 52.25
C GLU A 22 10.47 -82.25 52.22
N LYS A 23 10.67 -81.55 53.33
CA LYS A 23 10.75 -80.04 53.37
C LYS A 23 11.91 -79.51 52.55
N SER A 24 13.07 -80.22 52.53
CA SER A 24 14.23 -79.89 51.75
C SER A 24 14.03 -80.00 50.25
N LYS A 25 13.37 -81.14 49.84
CA LYS A 25 12.97 -81.43 48.45
C LYS A 25 11.93 -80.39 47.94
N ALA A 26 10.88 -80.14 48.77
CA ALA A 26 9.84 -79.15 48.44
C ALA A 26 10.45 -77.70 48.29
N LYS A 27 11.44 -77.31 49.11
CA LYS A 27 12.17 -76.04 49.02
C LYS A 27 13.04 -75.97 47.75
N LYS A 28 13.73 -77.07 47.36
CA LYS A 28 14.44 -77.23 46.10
C LYS A 28 13.52 -77.05 44.86
N TYR A 29 12.38 -77.74 44.87
CA TYR A 29 11.41 -77.66 43.77
C TYR A 29 10.80 -76.22 43.65
N LYS A 30 10.53 -75.55 44.79
CA LYS A 30 10.12 -74.16 44.78
C LYS A 30 11.21 -73.22 44.20
N ILE A 31 12.49 -73.43 44.55
CA ILE A 31 13.61 -72.71 44.03
C ILE A 31 13.80 -72.93 42.52
N ILE A 32 13.72 -74.21 42.07
CA ILE A 32 13.80 -74.59 40.68
C ILE A 32 12.62 -74.02 39.91
N GLY A 33 11.43 -73.99 40.44
CA GLY A 33 10.24 -73.39 39.86
C GLY A 33 10.39 -71.86 39.74
N LEU A 34 10.93 -71.23 40.76
CA LEU A 34 11.20 -69.77 40.75
C LEU A 34 12.27 -69.41 39.69
N VAL A 35 13.34 -70.23 39.60
CA VAL A 35 14.40 -69.99 38.56
C VAL A 35 13.82 -70.29 37.17
N ALA A 36 12.99 -71.27 36.96
CA ALA A 36 12.34 -71.51 35.69
C ALA A 36 11.40 -70.36 35.28
N ILE A 37 10.65 -69.78 36.24
CA ILE A 37 9.79 -68.62 36.01
C ILE A 37 10.67 -67.38 35.62
N ILE A 38 11.79 -67.12 36.32
CA ILE A 38 12.69 -66.08 36.00
C ILE A 38 13.31 -66.22 34.62
N CYS A 39 13.71 -67.43 34.24
CA CYS A 39 14.23 -67.75 32.91
C CYS A 39 13.16 -67.56 31.82
N VAL A 40 11.94 -67.99 32.02
CA VAL A 40 10.84 -67.75 31.08
C VAL A 40 10.52 -66.26 30.97
N LEU A 41 10.49 -65.50 32.06
CA LEU A 41 10.32 -64.07 32.06
C LEU A 41 11.48 -63.36 31.33
N GLY A 42 12.71 -63.78 31.58
CA GLY A 42 13.91 -63.24 30.89
C GLY A 42 13.85 -63.46 29.37
N ILE A 43 13.48 -64.66 28.94
CA ILE A 43 13.31 -65.04 27.53
C ILE A 43 12.17 -64.21 26.93
N SER A 44 11.04 -64.08 27.62
CA SER A 44 9.88 -63.32 27.17
C SER A 44 10.20 -61.81 27.04
N ILE A 45 10.91 -61.25 28.00
CA ILE A 45 11.37 -59.86 27.96
C ILE A 45 12.36 -59.65 26.80
N ASN A 46 13.32 -60.53 26.61
CA ASN A 46 14.28 -60.47 25.51
C ASN A 46 13.57 -60.55 24.16
N TYR A 47 12.64 -61.50 23.97
CA TYR A 47 11.82 -61.60 22.78
C TYR A 47 11.01 -60.32 22.53
N PHE A 48 10.34 -59.82 23.56
CA PHE A 48 9.58 -58.55 23.49
C PHE A 48 10.47 -57.39 23.05
N ASN A 49 11.62 -57.23 23.72
CA ASN A 49 12.53 -56.18 23.43
C ASN A 49 13.07 -56.25 21.99
N LYS A 50 13.48 -57.41 21.53
CA LYS A 50 14.02 -57.62 20.18
C LYS A 50 12.94 -57.39 19.12
N LYS A 51 11.68 -57.73 19.41
CA LYS A 51 10.57 -57.62 18.46
C LYS A 51 9.96 -56.24 18.39
N TYR A 52 9.92 -55.49 19.51
CA TYR A 52 9.14 -54.24 19.61
C TYR A 52 9.94 -52.99 20.01
N ILE A 53 11.01 -53.15 20.79
CA ILE A 53 11.80 -52.00 21.26
C ILE A 53 13.06 -51.78 20.41
N TYR A 54 13.85 -52.85 20.18
CA TYR A 54 15.13 -52.82 19.45
C TYR A 54 14.98 -53.26 17.99
N THR A 55 13.81 -53.04 17.41
CA THR A 55 13.56 -53.32 15.98
C THR A 55 14.15 -52.21 15.10
N ASN A 56 14.50 -52.52 13.84
CA ASN A 56 14.91 -51.55 12.83
C ASN A 56 13.72 -50.83 12.17
N ALA A 57 12.48 -51.06 12.68
CA ALA A 57 11.28 -50.45 12.15
C ALA A 57 10.68 -49.41 13.11
N ILE A 58 9.93 -48.49 12.58
CA ILE A 58 9.11 -47.49 13.31
C ILE A 58 8.04 -48.26 14.11
N ALA A 59 7.73 -47.81 15.31
CA ALA A 59 6.70 -48.41 16.15
C ALA A 59 5.31 -48.25 15.51
N LYS A 60 4.37 -49.09 15.97
CA LYS A 60 2.97 -49.06 15.52
C LYS A 60 2.30 -47.73 15.87
N ASN A 61 1.27 -47.36 15.11
CA ASN A 61 0.42 -46.23 15.35
C ASN A 61 1.19 -44.87 15.36
N ILE A 62 2.28 -44.81 14.61
CA ILE A 62 3.00 -43.57 14.29
C ILE A 62 2.65 -43.15 12.86
N PHE A 63 2.22 -41.93 12.72
CA PHE A 63 1.82 -41.29 11.47
C PHE A 63 2.68 -40.05 11.22
N ILE A 64 2.91 -39.74 9.96
CA ILE A 64 3.51 -38.46 9.52
C ILE A 64 2.55 -37.81 8.54
N GLU A 65 2.07 -36.59 8.82
CA GLU A 65 1.02 -35.91 8.04
C GLU A 65 -0.23 -36.78 7.79
N GLY A 66 -0.58 -37.65 8.76
CA GLY A 66 -1.71 -38.58 8.62
C GLY A 66 -1.40 -39.85 7.82
N ILE A 67 -0.20 -39.98 7.27
CA ILE A 67 0.27 -41.18 6.55
C ILE A 67 0.82 -42.19 7.57
N ASP A 68 0.33 -43.44 7.55
CA ASP A 68 0.80 -44.48 8.44
C ASP A 68 2.21 -44.96 8.04
N VAL A 69 3.21 -44.71 8.88
CA VAL A 69 4.60 -45.17 8.71
C VAL A 69 4.96 -46.29 9.65
N SER A 70 3.97 -46.91 10.32
CA SER A 70 4.15 -48.02 11.25
C SER A 70 4.82 -49.20 10.59
N ASN A 71 5.76 -49.84 11.30
CA ASN A 71 6.54 -51.01 10.88
C ASN A 71 7.46 -50.79 9.65
N LEU A 72 7.57 -49.60 9.10
CA LEU A 72 8.54 -49.26 8.06
C LEU A 72 9.94 -49.05 8.66
N THR A 73 10.96 -49.37 7.93
CA THR A 73 12.31 -48.88 8.20
C THR A 73 12.41 -47.36 7.92
N LYS A 74 13.48 -46.71 8.35
CA LYS A 74 13.68 -45.28 8.04
C LYS A 74 13.68 -45.01 6.54
N GLU A 75 14.39 -45.84 5.76
CA GLU A 75 14.51 -45.67 4.32
C GLU A 75 13.14 -45.87 3.62
N GLU A 76 12.41 -46.93 3.97
CA GLU A 76 11.07 -47.14 3.43
C GLU A 76 10.12 -46.02 3.79
N ALA A 77 10.18 -45.49 5.02
CA ALA A 77 9.33 -44.39 5.46
C ALA A 77 9.66 -43.08 4.71
N ILE A 78 10.94 -42.76 4.51
CA ILE A 78 11.37 -41.58 3.74
C ILE A 78 10.83 -41.67 2.30
N ASN A 79 11.05 -42.82 1.64
CA ASN A 79 10.58 -43.01 0.27
C ASN A 79 9.05 -42.93 0.19
N TYR A 80 8.34 -43.58 1.11
CA TYR A 80 6.89 -43.60 1.15
C TYR A 80 6.31 -42.20 1.38
N ILE A 81 6.91 -41.41 2.28
CA ILE A 81 6.49 -39.99 2.48
C ILE A 81 6.78 -39.13 1.24
N ASN A 82 7.95 -39.26 0.64
CA ASN A 82 8.31 -38.49 -0.54
C ASN A 82 7.46 -38.80 -1.78
N GLU A 83 6.95 -40.02 -1.88
CA GLU A 83 5.99 -40.43 -2.94
C GLU A 83 4.60 -39.84 -2.74
N ASN A 84 4.19 -39.58 -1.50
CA ASN A 84 2.83 -39.14 -1.15
C ASN A 84 2.75 -37.61 -0.85
N ILE A 85 3.85 -37.01 -0.40
CA ILE A 85 3.91 -35.59 -0.08
C ILE A 85 5.10 -34.97 -0.80
N THR A 86 4.83 -34.33 -1.93
CA THR A 86 5.83 -33.64 -2.74
C THR A 86 5.49 -32.16 -2.80
N PRO A 87 6.43 -31.25 -2.50
CA PRO A 87 6.23 -29.85 -2.77
C PRO A 87 6.14 -29.62 -4.29
N SER A 88 5.42 -28.60 -4.70
CA SER A 88 5.37 -28.19 -6.10
C SER A 88 5.69 -26.70 -6.25
N ASP A 89 5.99 -26.30 -7.48
CA ASP A 89 6.22 -24.90 -7.82
C ASP A 89 5.00 -24.05 -7.47
N ILE A 90 5.27 -22.82 -7.04
CA ILE A 90 4.24 -21.86 -6.64
C ILE A 90 3.82 -21.06 -7.87
N GLN A 91 2.57 -21.16 -8.25
CA GLN A 91 1.98 -20.44 -9.39
C GLN A 91 1.28 -19.17 -8.91
N LEU A 92 1.64 -18.02 -9.53
CA LEU A 92 1.11 -16.71 -9.21
C LEU A 92 0.46 -16.12 -10.46
N ASN A 93 -0.86 -15.95 -10.44
CA ASN A 93 -1.64 -15.48 -11.58
C ASN A 93 -1.97 -13.99 -11.47
N TYR A 94 -1.80 -13.26 -12.57
CA TYR A 94 -2.27 -11.90 -12.72
C TYR A 94 -2.54 -11.57 -14.19
N ASP A 95 -3.71 -10.99 -14.50
CA ASP A 95 -4.09 -10.45 -15.82
C ASP A 95 -3.97 -11.49 -16.97
N GLY A 96 -4.21 -12.78 -16.65
CA GLY A 96 -4.10 -13.89 -17.60
C GLY A 96 -2.69 -14.46 -17.77
N GLU A 97 -1.70 -13.90 -17.11
CA GLU A 97 -0.33 -14.40 -17.07
C GLU A 97 -0.07 -15.18 -15.76
N THR A 98 0.80 -16.18 -15.85
CA THR A 98 1.24 -16.99 -14.71
C THR A 98 2.75 -16.82 -14.50
N ASN A 99 3.13 -16.31 -13.33
CA ASN A 99 4.51 -16.30 -12.86
C ASN A 99 4.74 -17.55 -12.01
N ILE A 100 5.89 -18.21 -12.18
CA ILE A 100 6.24 -19.41 -11.43
C ILE A 100 7.43 -19.11 -10.53
N ILE A 101 7.31 -19.52 -9.27
CA ILE A 101 8.44 -19.61 -8.33
C ILE A 101 8.74 -21.08 -8.18
N SER A 102 9.86 -21.53 -8.77
CA SER A 102 10.28 -22.93 -8.66
C SER A 102 10.84 -23.21 -7.27
N LEU A 103 10.75 -24.50 -6.87
CA LEU A 103 11.26 -24.97 -5.57
C LEU A 103 12.73 -24.64 -5.39
N ASP A 104 13.53 -24.81 -6.46
CA ASP A 104 14.97 -24.59 -6.43
C ASP A 104 15.33 -23.10 -6.28
N GLU A 105 14.50 -22.19 -6.82
CA GLU A 105 14.74 -20.75 -6.71
C GLU A 105 14.71 -20.26 -5.26
N ILE A 106 13.94 -20.92 -4.40
CA ILE A 106 13.76 -20.54 -2.99
C ILE A 106 14.30 -21.59 -2.01
N ASP A 107 15.01 -22.62 -2.49
CA ASP A 107 15.50 -23.76 -1.71
C ASP A 107 14.39 -24.47 -0.93
N LEU A 108 13.17 -24.54 -1.47
CA LEU A 108 12.02 -25.15 -0.77
C LEU A 108 12.16 -26.67 -0.71
N LYS A 109 12.20 -27.19 0.47
CA LYS A 109 12.24 -28.64 0.76
C LYS A 109 11.52 -28.97 2.06
N TYR A 110 11.21 -30.24 2.22
CA TYR A 110 10.64 -30.78 3.46
C TYR A 110 11.72 -31.36 4.36
N ASN A 111 11.53 -31.29 5.67
CA ASN A 111 12.42 -31.93 6.64
C ASN A 111 12.06 -33.40 6.88
N THR A 112 11.72 -34.13 5.81
CA THR A 112 11.24 -35.53 5.88
C THR A 112 12.17 -36.46 6.65
N SER A 113 13.49 -36.36 6.41
CA SER A 113 14.49 -37.20 7.08
C SER A 113 14.49 -36.98 8.61
N GLU A 114 14.39 -35.72 9.06
CA GLU A 114 14.37 -35.37 10.49
C GLU A 114 13.10 -35.91 11.17
N VAL A 115 11.95 -35.77 10.51
CA VAL A 115 10.67 -36.22 11.05
C VAL A 115 10.61 -37.72 11.08
N VAL A 116 11.12 -38.44 10.07
CA VAL A 116 11.25 -39.88 10.07
C VAL A 116 12.21 -40.34 11.17
N ASP A 117 13.29 -39.64 11.43
CA ASP A 117 14.20 -39.90 12.54
C ASP A 117 13.48 -39.73 13.90
N GLU A 118 12.66 -38.69 14.05
CA GLU A 118 11.80 -38.53 15.24
C GLU A 118 10.83 -39.69 15.41
N ALA A 119 10.15 -40.06 14.32
CA ALA A 119 9.23 -41.20 14.32
C ALA A 119 9.92 -42.51 14.73
N TYR A 120 11.07 -42.78 14.14
CA TYR A 120 11.86 -44.01 14.44
C TYR A 120 12.36 -44.01 15.88
N ASN A 121 12.83 -42.88 16.40
CA ASN A 121 13.40 -42.76 17.74
C ASN A 121 12.31 -42.58 18.82
N TYR A 122 11.04 -42.48 18.47
CA TYR A 122 9.97 -42.23 19.45
C TYR A 122 9.93 -43.26 20.59
N THR A 123 10.19 -44.54 20.29
CA THR A 123 10.24 -45.63 21.27
C THR A 123 11.68 -46.16 21.50
N LYS A 124 12.70 -45.40 21.07
CA LYS A 124 14.13 -45.82 21.12
C LYS A 124 15.00 -44.76 21.77
N THR A 125 14.52 -44.16 22.85
CA THR A 125 15.28 -43.20 23.67
C THR A 125 16.27 -43.93 24.60
N ASP A 126 17.16 -43.21 25.28
CA ASP A 126 18.09 -43.78 26.25
C ASP A 126 17.40 -44.34 27.49
N SER A 127 16.14 -44.05 27.73
CA SER A 127 15.34 -44.54 28.85
C SER A 127 14.49 -45.74 28.47
N TYR A 128 14.90 -46.92 28.92
CA TYR A 128 14.16 -48.17 28.69
C TYR A 128 12.70 -48.09 29.20
N PHE A 129 12.48 -47.58 30.38
CA PHE A 129 11.14 -47.45 30.96
C PHE A 129 10.24 -46.52 30.18
N GLU A 130 10.81 -45.40 29.69
CA GLU A 130 10.07 -44.47 28.83
C GLU A 130 9.71 -45.13 27.50
N ASN A 131 10.61 -45.91 26.90
CA ASN A 131 10.33 -46.60 25.65
C ASN A 131 9.19 -47.61 25.80
N ILE A 132 9.15 -48.37 26.91
CA ILE A 132 8.05 -49.29 27.22
C ILE A 132 6.74 -48.53 27.43
N LYS A 133 6.77 -47.41 28.18
CA LYS A 133 5.59 -46.58 28.39
C LYS A 133 5.03 -46.07 27.07
N ARG A 134 5.87 -45.48 26.21
CA ARG A 134 5.46 -44.98 24.89
C ARG A 134 4.95 -46.07 23.99
N PHE A 135 5.56 -47.27 24.01
CA PHE A 135 5.04 -48.42 23.27
C PHE A 135 3.62 -48.81 23.69
N PHE A 136 3.33 -48.85 25.00
CA PHE A 136 1.99 -49.15 25.50
C PHE A 136 1.01 -48.01 25.26
N ASP A 137 1.44 -46.76 25.32
CA ASP A 137 0.61 -45.59 25.00
C ASP A 137 0.19 -45.59 23.52
N LEU A 138 1.09 -45.96 22.60
CA LEU A 138 0.78 -46.12 21.17
C LEU A 138 -0.26 -47.22 20.89
N ASN A 139 -0.48 -48.20 21.79
CA ASN A 139 -1.58 -49.19 21.62
C ASN A 139 -2.97 -48.55 21.86
N LYS A 140 -3.04 -47.40 22.50
CA LYS A 140 -4.28 -46.69 22.83
C LYS A 140 -4.46 -45.39 22.02
N ASN A 141 -3.36 -44.75 21.66
CA ASN A 141 -3.32 -43.45 21.02
C ASN A 141 -2.40 -43.50 19.79
N ILE A 142 -2.74 -42.76 18.76
CA ILE A 142 -1.85 -42.51 17.63
C ILE A 142 -0.89 -41.36 17.93
N LYS A 143 0.32 -41.43 17.38
CA LYS A 143 1.26 -40.30 17.33
C LYS A 143 1.34 -39.82 15.89
N ASN A 144 0.83 -38.61 15.62
CA ASN A 144 1.00 -37.96 14.33
C ASN A 144 2.09 -36.88 14.43
N LEU A 145 3.03 -36.88 13.49
CA LEU A 145 4.14 -35.92 13.37
C LEU A 145 3.90 -35.06 12.15
N GLU A 146 4.34 -33.82 12.22
CA GLU A 146 4.16 -32.81 11.16
C GLU A 146 5.48 -32.56 10.42
N ILE A 147 5.44 -32.51 9.10
CA ILE A 147 6.55 -32.12 8.25
C ILE A 147 6.62 -30.59 8.18
N LYS A 148 7.80 -30.06 8.38
CA LYS A 148 8.07 -28.61 8.22
C LYS A 148 8.63 -28.33 6.83
N SER A 149 8.12 -27.27 6.23
CA SER A 149 8.70 -26.68 5.03
C SER A 149 9.91 -25.81 5.40
N LEU A 150 11.02 -26.03 4.75
CA LEU A 150 12.26 -25.24 4.88
C LEU A 150 12.47 -24.50 3.57
N TYR A 151 12.66 -23.19 3.59
CA TYR A 151 12.93 -22.39 2.41
C TYR A 151 13.74 -21.15 2.78
N ASN A 152 14.32 -20.48 1.77
CA ASN A 152 15.11 -19.29 1.94
C ASN A 152 14.23 -18.04 1.76
N GLU A 153 13.91 -17.36 2.88
CA GLU A 153 13.07 -16.15 2.89
C GLU A 153 13.65 -14.99 2.08
N ASN A 154 14.99 -14.86 2.02
CA ASN A 154 15.63 -13.81 1.23
C ASN A 154 15.42 -14.06 -0.26
N LYS A 155 15.70 -15.27 -0.74
CA LYS A 155 15.46 -15.64 -2.14
C LYS A 155 14.00 -15.50 -2.53
N LEU A 156 13.07 -15.91 -1.67
CA LEU A 156 11.63 -15.69 -1.89
C LEU A 156 11.30 -14.20 -2.01
N SER A 157 11.85 -13.37 -1.12
CA SER A 157 11.62 -11.93 -1.15
C SER A 157 12.18 -11.28 -2.42
N GLU A 158 13.37 -11.67 -2.85
CA GLU A 158 14.00 -11.21 -4.10
C GLU A 158 13.15 -11.62 -5.32
N LYS A 159 12.63 -12.85 -5.34
CA LYS A 159 11.76 -13.31 -6.42
C LYS A 159 10.44 -12.56 -6.49
N ILE A 160 9.78 -12.32 -5.35
CA ILE A 160 8.56 -11.52 -5.28
C ILE A 160 8.85 -10.08 -5.73
N GLN A 161 9.99 -9.51 -5.36
CA GLN A 161 10.40 -8.18 -5.80
C GLN A 161 10.58 -8.14 -7.33
N SER A 162 11.23 -9.12 -7.93
CA SER A 162 11.38 -9.22 -9.38
C SER A 162 10.02 -9.33 -10.09
N ILE A 163 9.08 -10.12 -9.55
CA ILE A 163 7.72 -10.21 -10.07
C ILE A 163 7.00 -8.86 -9.95
N SER A 164 7.18 -8.15 -8.82
CA SER A 164 6.58 -6.84 -8.64
C SER A 164 7.08 -5.82 -9.68
N GLU A 165 8.35 -5.85 -10.04
CA GLU A 165 8.93 -4.98 -11.06
C GLU A 165 8.35 -5.23 -12.47
N SER A 166 7.95 -6.46 -12.77
CA SER A 166 7.28 -6.79 -14.04
C SER A 166 5.82 -6.35 -14.09
N ILE A 167 5.15 -6.24 -12.93
CA ILE A 167 3.73 -5.88 -12.82
C ILE A 167 3.54 -4.38 -12.58
N ASN A 168 4.45 -3.76 -11.82
CA ASN A 168 4.30 -2.39 -11.37
C ASN A 168 4.43 -1.40 -12.53
N VAL A 169 3.45 -0.52 -12.61
CA VAL A 169 3.40 0.59 -13.58
C VAL A 169 3.19 1.89 -12.80
N ALA A 170 4.07 2.85 -12.98
CA ALA A 170 3.90 4.16 -12.37
C ALA A 170 2.67 4.87 -12.96
N MET A 171 1.81 5.43 -12.09
CA MET A 171 0.69 6.25 -12.52
C MET A 171 1.18 7.58 -13.06
N GLU A 172 0.69 7.97 -14.24
CA GLU A 172 0.96 9.29 -14.81
C GLU A 172 -0.34 9.99 -15.20
N ASN A 173 -0.48 11.26 -14.80
CA ASN A 173 -1.56 12.10 -15.27
C ASN A 173 -1.31 12.52 -16.73
N ALA A 174 -2.37 12.60 -17.52
CA ALA A 174 -2.30 13.28 -18.81
C ALA A 174 -1.94 14.77 -18.62
N LYS A 175 -1.27 15.35 -19.62
CA LYS A 175 -0.86 16.77 -19.64
C LYS A 175 -1.41 17.43 -20.87
N VAL A 176 -1.80 18.71 -20.73
CA VAL A 176 -2.15 19.59 -21.83
C VAL A 176 -0.95 20.43 -22.21
N TYR A 177 -0.68 20.56 -23.49
CA TYR A 177 0.38 21.38 -24.03
C TYR A 177 -0.20 22.42 -24.99
N ILE A 178 0.18 23.66 -24.81
CA ILE A 178 -0.19 24.77 -25.70
C ILE A 178 1.10 25.33 -26.28
N SER A 179 1.27 25.21 -27.59
CA SER A 179 2.43 25.80 -28.28
C SER A 179 2.35 27.34 -28.31
N ASP A 180 3.43 27.99 -28.66
CA ASP A 180 3.46 29.46 -28.83
C ASP A 180 2.53 29.94 -29.96
N SER A 181 2.33 29.10 -30.97
CA SER A 181 1.34 29.33 -32.05
C SER A 181 -0.11 29.09 -31.64
N GLY A 182 -0.36 28.58 -30.40
CA GLY A 182 -1.69 28.30 -29.87
C GLY A 182 -2.23 26.92 -30.22
N ASN A 183 -1.42 26.02 -30.81
CA ASN A 183 -1.83 24.64 -31.06
C ASN A 183 -1.96 23.86 -29.74
N ILE A 184 -3.07 23.16 -29.58
CA ILE A 184 -3.42 22.41 -28.40
C ILE A 184 -3.12 20.93 -28.64
N SER A 185 -2.42 20.29 -27.72
CA SER A 185 -2.19 18.82 -27.72
C SER A 185 -2.22 18.28 -26.29
N ALA A 186 -2.40 16.96 -26.17
CA ALA A 186 -2.43 16.29 -24.87
C ALA A 186 -1.63 14.99 -24.91
N SER A 187 -0.94 14.65 -23.82
CA SER A 187 -0.39 13.30 -23.63
C SER A 187 -1.46 12.34 -23.15
N SER A 188 -1.19 11.03 -23.29
CA SER A 188 -1.98 10.01 -22.63
C SER A 188 -1.67 9.96 -21.12
N ALA A 189 -2.65 9.55 -20.33
CA ALA A 189 -2.47 9.15 -18.96
C ALA A 189 -2.08 7.67 -18.86
N THR A 190 -1.40 7.28 -17.79
CA THR A 190 -1.08 5.90 -17.49
C THR A 190 -1.75 5.49 -16.18
N ILE A 191 -2.50 4.40 -16.21
CA ILE A 191 -3.06 3.79 -15.00
C ILE A 191 -1.93 3.11 -14.24
N GLY A 192 -1.75 3.46 -12.97
CA GLY A 192 -0.76 2.83 -12.12
C GLY A 192 -1.21 1.44 -11.66
N LYS A 193 -0.25 0.52 -11.60
CA LYS A 193 -0.40 -0.83 -11.04
C LYS A 193 0.68 -1.03 -9.99
N GLU A 194 0.34 -1.61 -8.85
CA GLU A 194 1.29 -1.86 -7.76
C GLU A 194 0.94 -3.18 -7.09
N LEU A 195 1.83 -4.17 -7.17
CA LEU A 195 1.66 -5.45 -6.50
C LEU A 195 1.58 -5.26 -4.98
N ASP A 196 0.60 -5.85 -4.33
CA ASP A 196 0.54 -5.96 -2.88
C ASP A 196 1.50 -7.05 -2.41
N ILE A 197 2.77 -6.64 -2.22
CA ILE A 197 3.86 -7.55 -1.80
C ILE A 197 3.54 -8.22 -0.46
N ALA A 198 2.89 -7.51 0.47
CA ALA A 198 2.56 -8.07 1.78
C ALA A 198 1.51 -9.19 1.67
N ALA A 199 0.43 -8.94 0.94
CA ALA A 199 -0.60 -9.95 0.69
C ALA A 199 -0.05 -11.14 -0.13
N THR A 200 0.85 -10.88 -1.10
CA THR A 200 1.51 -11.94 -1.88
C THR A 200 2.35 -12.83 -0.99
N LYS A 201 3.18 -12.25 -0.12
CA LYS A 201 4.00 -13.00 0.85
C LYS A 201 3.15 -13.85 1.79
N GLU A 202 2.07 -13.29 2.32
CA GLU A 202 1.15 -13.99 3.21
C GLU A 202 0.51 -15.20 2.49
N SER A 203 0.01 -15.02 1.26
CA SER A 203 -0.59 -16.10 0.48
C SER A 203 0.42 -17.22 0.16
N ILE A 204 1.66 -16.87 -0.19
CA ILE A 204 2.73 -17.84 -0.43
C ILE A 204 3.10 -18.56 0.87
N TYR A 205 3.23 -17.84 1.97
CA TYR A 205 3.51 -18.44 3.28
C TYR A 205 2.44 -19.45 3.67
N ASP A 206 1.16 -19.12 3.49
CA ASP A 206 0.04 -20.02 3.77
C ASP A 206 0.04 -21.24 2.85
N ALA A 207 0.35 -21.07 1.56
CA ALA A 207 0.48 -22.19 0.62
C ALA A 207 1.60 -23.15 1.04
N ILE A 208 2.77 -22.63 1.40
CA ILE A 208 3.93 -23.42 1.87
C ILE A 208 3.61 -24.11 3.20
N LYS A 209 3.02 -23.40 4.15
CA LYS A 209 2.69 -23.90 5.48
C LYS A 209 1.64 -25.01 5.42
N ASN A 210 0.60 -24.80 4.63
CA ASN A 210 -0.53 -25.75 4.51
C ASN A 210 -0.27 -26.82 3.45
N LYS A 211 0.86 -26.76 2.74
CA LYS A 211 1.23 -27.66 1.62
C LYS A 211 0.15 -27.68 0.52
N ASP A 212 -0.55 -26.54 0.34
CA ASP A 212 -1.57 -26.35 -0.69
C ASP A 212 -1.04 -25.41 -1.78
N TYR A 213 -0.45 -26.00 -2.83
CA TYR A 213 0.22 -25.29 -3.92
C TYR A 213 -0.72 -24.95 -5.08
N LYS A 214 -2.00 -24.70 -4.80
CA LYS A 214 -2.91 -24.16 -5.80
C LYS A 214 -2.42 -22.79 -6.30
N ALA A 215 -2.78 -22.48 -7.54
CA ALA A 215 -2.44 -21.16 -8.11
C ALA A 215 -3.01 -20.03 -7.25
N ILE A 216 -2.17 -19.04 -6.96
CA ILE A 216 -2.46 -17.86 -6.14
C ILE A 216 -2.76 -16.69 -7.09
N ASP A 217 -3.92 -16.10 -6.98
CA ASP A 217 -4.25 -14.86 -7.70
C ASP A 217 -3.62 -13.66 -6.97
N LEU A 218 -2.78 -12.92 -7.70
CA LEU A 218 -2.06 -11.78 -7.16
C LEU A 218 -2.98 -10.58 -6.95
N LYS A 219 -2.87 -9.95 -5.81
CA LYS A 219 -3.56 -8.71 -5.50
C LYS A 219 -2.74 -7.52 -5.99
N VAL A 220 -3.28 -6.77 -6.97
CA VAL A 220 -2.65 -5.58 -7.54
C VAL A 220 -3.52 -4.36 -7.27
N ASN A 221 -2.93 -3.34 -6.67
CA ASN A 221 -3.58 -2.07 -6.39
C ASN A 221 -3.55 -1.19 -7.64
N ILE A 222 -4.73 -0.76 -8.10
CA ILE A 222 -4.88 0.10 -9.27
C ILE A 222 -4.97 1.56 -8.83
N LYS A 223 -4.06 2.40 -9.37
CA LYS A 223 -4.02 3.85 -9.11
C LYS A 223 -4.52 4.60 -10.35
N GLN A 224 -5.72 5.16 -10.25
CA GLN A 224 -6.31 5.95 -11.34
C GLN A 224 -5.66 7.33 -11.43
N PRO A 225 -5.30 7.81 -12.63
CA PRO A 225 -4.82 9.16 -12.83
C PRO A 225 -5.94 10.18 -12.53
N LYS A 226 -5.61 11.25 -11.81
CA LYS A 226 -6.53 12.34 -11.53
C LYS A 226 -6.96 13.05 -12.83
N ILE A 227 -6.04 13.18 -13.79
CA ILE A 227 -6.27 13.74 -15.11
C ILE A 227 -6.14 12.58 -16.10
N ASN A 228 -7.26 12.05 -16.54
CA ASN A 228 -7.27 11.01 -17.58
C ASN A 228 -7.05 11.61 -18.98
N THR A 229 -6.80 10.76 -19.96
CA THR A 229 -6.53 11.15 -21.35
C THR A 229 -7.69 11.93 -21.97
N GLU A 230 -8.93 11.53 -21.70
CA GLU A 230 -10.13 12.16 -22.23
C GLU A 230 -10.32 13.56 -21.68
N ALA A 231 -10.10 13.75 -20.37
CA ALA A 231 -10.15 15.05 -19.74
C ALA A 231 -9.11 16.01 -20.34
N ALA A 232 -7.85 15.57 -20.52
CA ALA A 232 -6.83 16.41 -21.13
C ALA A 232 -7.15 16.75 -22.59
N LYS A 233 -7.62 15.79 -23.40
CA LYS A 233 -8.04 15.96 -24.80
C LYS A 233 -9.28 16.84 -24.95
N SER A 234 -10.13 16.93 -23.93
CA SER A 234 -11.31 17.78 -23.95
C SER A 234 -10.99 19.28 -23.98
N VAL A 235 -9.76 19.66 -23.57
CA VAL A 235 -9.26 21.01 -23.75
C VAL A 235 -8.83 21.20 -25.20
N ASN A 236 -9.68 21.77 -26.03
CA ASN A 236 -9.53 21.83 -27.50
C ASN A 236 -9.75 23.23 -28.12
N THR A 237 -10.07 24.23 -27.31
CA THR A 237 -10.46 25.56 -27.81
C THR A 237 -9.99 26.67 -26.89
N LEU A 238 -9.62 27.82 -27.46
CA LEU A 238 -9.43 29.07 -26.73
C LEU A 238 -10.81 29.64 -26.36
N LEU A 239 -11.11 29.67 -25.06
CA LEU A 239 -12.36 30.25 -24.53
C LEU A 239 -12.28 31.77 -24.49
N ALA A 240 -11.19 32.33 -23.97
CA ALA A 240 -10.99 33.75 -23.82
C ALA A 240 -9.49 34.15 -23.73
N GLU A 241 -9.19 35.38 -24.11
CA GLU A 241 -7.89 35.98 -23.86
C GLU A 241 -8.04 37.47 -23.50
N PHE A 242 -7.09 37.96 -22.74
CA PHE A 242 -6.96 39.38 -22.45
C PHE A 242 -5.50 39.78 -22.27
N SER A 243 -5.15 41.01 -22.72
CA SER A 243 -3.79 41.49 -22.66
C SER A 243 -3.69 42.89 -22.04
N THR A 244 -2.60 43.14 -21.35
CA THR A 244 -2.22 44.49 -20.87
C THR A 244 -0.79 44.83 -21.24
N LYS A 245 -0.50 46.12 -21.48
CA LYS A 245 0.83 46.59 -21.80
C LYS A 245 1.54 47.18 -20.57
N PHE A 246 2.84 47.04 -20.51
CA PHE A 246 3.68 47.64 -19.48
C PHE A 246 4.99 48.14 -20.04
N SER A 247 5.63 49.08 -19.36
CA SER A 247 6.97 49.60 -19.74
C SER A 247 8.05 48.59 -19.37
N THR A 248 8.99 48.34 -20.28
CA THR A 248 10.15 47.46 -20.08
C THR A 248 11.36 48.19 -19.51
N ASN A 249 11.26 49.52 -19.22
CA ASN A 249 12.38 50.32 -18.73
C ASN A 249 12.82 49.97 -17.29
N ASP A 250 11.91 49.40 -16.48
CA ASP A 250 12.20 48.91 -15.12
C ASP A 250 12.39 47.41 -15.14
N SER A 251 13.63 46.97 -15.16
CA SER A 251 13.99 45.54 -15.22
C SER A 251 13.52 44.73 -13.99
N ASN A 252 13.46 45.37 -12.81
CA ASN A 252 12.97 44.74 -11.60
C ASN A 252 11.47 44.43 -11.71
N ARG A 253 10.71 45.41 -12.20
CA ARG A 253 9.28 45.22 -12.46
C ARG A 253 9.02 44.18 -13.54
N VAL A 254 9.82 44.17 -14.61
CA VAL A 254 9.75 43.11 -15.64
C VAL A 254 9.97 41.72 -15.02
N THR A 255 11.01 41.56 -14.16
CA THR A 255 11.31 40.34 -13.47
C THR A 255 10.11 39.86 -12.64
N ASN A 256 9.49 40.73 -11.84
CA ASN A 256 8.33 40.39 -11.02
C ASN A 256 7.13 39.95 -11.86
N ILE A 257 6.87 40.64 -12.98
CA ILE A 257 5.79 40.30 -13.92
C ILE A 257 6.03 38.90 -14.51
N VAL A 258 7.25 38.64 -15.00
CA VAL A 258 7.60 37.33 -15.60
C VAL A 258 7.48 36.19 -14.59
N LEU A 259 8.03 36.37 -13.37
CA LEU A 259 7.94 35.38 -12.30
C LEU A 259 6.48 35.05 -11.96
N SER A 260 5.67 36.09 -11.77
CA SER A 260 4.26 35.92 -11.41
C SER A 260 3.43 35.33 -12.53
N ALA A 261 3.66 35.73 -13.79
CA ALA A 261 2.99 35.13 -14.95
C ALA A 261 3.35 33.65 -15.09
N LYS A 262 4.64 33.30 -14.92
CA LYS A 262 5.12 31.90 -14.97
C LYS A 262 4.51 31.05 -13.87
N ALA A 263 4.46 31.56 -12.63
CA ALA A 263 3.89 30.84 -11.49
C ALA A 263 2.39 30.53 -11.65
N THR A 264 1.68 31.37 -12.39
CA THR A 264 0.22 31.27 -12.61
C THR A 264 -0.13 30.74 -14.01
N SER A 265 0.86 30.24 -14.76
CA SER A 265 0.71 29.66 -16.09
C SER A 265 0.74 28.13 -16.03
N ASP A 266 0.26 27.51 -17.10
CA ASP A 266 0.27 26.07 -17.32
C ASP A 266 -0.48 25.29 -16.24
N VAL A 267 -1.59 25.86 -15.77
CA VAL A 267 -2.46 25.28 -14.74
C VAL A 267 -3.70 24.69 -15.39
N LEU A 268 -3.88 23.36 -15.20
CA LEU A 268 -5.11 22.67 -15.54
C LEU A 268 -6.02 22.62 -14.31
N LEU A 269 -7.21 23.17 -14.45
CA LEU A 269 -8.22 23.25 -13.39
C LEU A 269 -9.39 22.32 -13.74
N MET A 270 -9.52 21.23 -13.00
CA MET A 270 -10.58 20.23 -13.21
C MET A 270 -11.97 20.83 -12.87
N PRO A 271 -13.07 20.18 -13.32
CA PRO A 271 -14.43 20.59 -12.94
C PRO A 271 -14.57 20.78 -11.44
N GLY A 272 -15.08 21.95 -11.02
CA GLY A 272 -15.29 22.27 -9.62
C GLY A 272 -14.05 22.70 -8.82
N GLU A 273 -12.84 22.63 -9.37
CA GLU A 273 -11.63 23.09 -8.69
C GLU A 273 -11.52 24.61 -8.66
N GLU A 274 -10.87 25.12 -7.63
CA GLU A 274 -10.62 26.54 -7.42
C GLU A 274 -9.16 26.89 -7.64
N PHE A 275 -8.94 27.96 -8.41
CA PHE A 275 -7.67 28.61 -8.58
C PHE A 275 -7.43 29.63 -7.47
N SER A 276 -6.23 29.68 -6.89
CA SER A 276 -5.79 30.71 -5.96
C SER A 276 -4.47 31.31 -6.45
N TYR A 277 -4.50 32.59 -6.74
CA TYR A 277 -3.32 33.29 -7.24
C TYR A 277 -2.18 33.26 -6.22
N ASN A 278 -2.48 33.57 -4.95
CA ASN A 278 -1.48 33.60 -3.90
C ASN A 278 -0.88 32.21 -3.59
N ASN A 279 -1.68 31.15 -3.69
CA ASN A 279 -1.16 29.77 -3.51
C ASN A 279 -0.13 29.40 -4.57
N LEU A 280 -0.36 29.81 -5.82
CA LEU A 280 0.53 29.50 -6.94
C LEU A 280 1.80 30.35 -6.94
N THR A 281 1.68 31.66 -6.67
CA THR A 281 2.85 32.56 -6.63
C THR A 281 3.70 32.37 -5.37
N GLY A 282 3.10 31.86 -4.28
CA GLY A 282 3.73 31.86 -2.97
C GLY A 282 4.02 33.28 -2.44
N LYS A 283 4.86 33.38 -1.43
CA LYS A 283 5.31 34.66 -0.88
C LYS A 283 6.23 35.39 -1.87
N ARG A 284 5.94 36.64 -2.11
CA ARG A 284 6.72 37.51 -3.01
C ARG A 284 7.87 38.13 -2.24
N THR A 285 8.97 37.40 -2.09
CA THR A 285 10.17 37.77 -1.34
C THR A 285 11.39 37.85 -2.26
N LYS A 286 12.42 38.55 -1.82
CA LYS A 286 13.72 38.58 -2.53
C LYS A 286 14.35 37.21 -2.67
N SER A 287 14.18 36.33 -1.67
CA SER A 287 14.63 34.94 -1.71
C SER A 287 13.93 34.11 -2.78
N ASN A 288 12.69 34.44 -3.14
CA ASN A 288 11.93 33.82 -4.23
C ASN A 288 12.15 34.51 -5.58
N GLY A 289 13.15 35.41 -5.68
CA GLY A 289 13.56 36.10 -6.90
C GLY A 289 12.81 37.39 -7.20
N TYR A 290 11.82 37.77 -6.39
CA TYR A 290 11.14 39.06 -6.57
C TYR A 290 12.04 40.25 -6.21
N LYS A 291 11.82 41.39 -6.85
CA LYS A 291 12.64 42.62 -6.76
C LYS A 291 11.80 43.77 -6.24
N ASP A 292 12.50 44.79 -5.68
CA ASP A 292 11.88 46.07 -5.36
C ASP A 292 11.50 46.79 -6.66
N ALA A 293 10.26 47.21 -6.74
CA ALA A 293 9.70 47.96 -7.87
C ALA A 293 8.50 48.79 -7.39
N PRO A 294 8.01 49.79 -8.16
CA PRO A 294 6.89 50.64 -7.74
C PRO A 294 5.60 49.85 -7.46
N VAL A 295 5.06 50.04 -6.26
CA VAL A 295 3.77 49.45 -5.77
C VAL A 295 2.87 50.59 -5.24
N ILE A 296 1.58 50.33 -5.12
CA ILE A 296 0.59 51.21 -4.49
C ILE A 296 0.33 50.75 -3.08
N ILE A 297 0.90 51.41 -2.07
CA ILE A 297 0.66 51.14 -0.64
C ILE A 297 -0.10 52.31 -0.02
N ASN A 298 -1.23 52.08 0.60
CA ASN A 298 -2.06 53.09 1.26
C ASN A 298 -2.40 54.33 0.40
N GLY A 299 -2.47 54.15 -0.90
CA GLY A 299 -2.79 55.23 -1.82
C GLY A 299 -1.56 56.08 -2.28
N LYS A 300 -0.34 55.62 -1.97
CA LYS A 300 0.91 56.25 -2.43
C LYS A 300 1.73 55.25 -3.25
N LEU A 301 2.55 55.80 -4.16
CA LEU A 301 3.49 55.00 -4.92
C LEU A 301 4.79 54.88 -4.11
N GLU A 302 5.13 53.64 -3.72
CA GLU A 302 6.31 53.32 -2.92
C GLU A 302 7.13 52.22 -3.60
N GLN A 303 8.42 52.07 -3.22
CA GLN A 303 9.27 50.98 -3.67
C GLN A 303 9.12 49.81 -2.72
N ASP A 304 8.62 48.67 -3.20
CA ASP A 304 8.51 47.46 -2.39
C ASP A 304 8.60 46.22 -3.27
N VAL A 305 8.82 45.04 -2.62
CA VAL A 305 9.00 43.77 -3.31
C VAL A 305 7.70 43.34 -4.02
N GLY A 306 7.81 42.95 -5.30
CA GLY A 306 6.68 42.42 -6.06
C GLY A 306 5.90 43.48 -6.87
N GLY A 307 6.41 44.68 -7.04
CA GLY A 307 5.80 45.67 -7.94
C GLY A 307 5.61 45.11 -9.36
N GLY A 308 4.37 45.20 -9.89
CA GLY A 308 3.98 44.63 -11.17
C GLY A 308 3.10 43.35 -11.09
N VAL A 309 3.14 42.60 -10.00
CA VAL A 309 2.38 41.35 -9.81
C VAL A 309 0.88 41.56 -9.97
N CYS A 310 0.32 42.63 -9.41
CA CYS A 310 -1.11 42.93 -9.54
C CYS A 310 -1.55 43.25 -10.97
N GLN A 311 -0.64 43.60 -11.89
CA GLN A 311 -0.99 43.73 -13.29
C GLN A 311 -1.24 42.34 -13.93
N VAL A 312 -0.45 41.33 -13.55
CA VAL A 312 -0.66 39.93 -14.00
C VAL A 312 -1.99 39.43 -13.50
N SER A 313 -2.28 39.60 -12.21
CA SER A 313 -3.58 39.13 -11.63
C SER A 313 -4.77 39.86 -12.26
N SER A 314 -4.66 41.16 -12.56
CA SER A 314 -5.73 41.91 -13.23
C SER A 314 -5.90 41.46 -14.70
N THR A 315 -4.81 41.17 -15.40
CA THR A 315 -4.87 40.64 -16.76
C THR A 315 -5.59 39.27 -16.76
N LEU A 316 -5.23 38.36 -15.85
CA LEU A 316 -5.88 37.06 -15.68
C LEU A 316 -7.35 37.23 -15.28
N PHE A 317 -7.68 38.15 -14.37
CA PHE A 317 -9.08 38.42 -13.97
C PHE A 317 -9.97 38.73 -15.16
N ASN A 318 -9.47 39.56 -16.11
CA ASN A 318 -10.25 39.87 -17.30
C ASN A 318 -10.46 38.67 -18.22
N SER A 319 -9.44 37.80 -18.41
CA SER A 319 -9.61 36.56 -19.17
C SER A 319 -10.61 35.61 -18.49
N VAL A 320 -10.58 35.55 -17.15
CA VAL A 320 -11.53 34.79 -16.35
C VAL A 320 -12.97 35.31 -16.55
N LEU A 321 -13.18 36.61 -16.53
CA LEU A 321 -14.49 37.22 -16.81
C LEU A 321 -15.00 36.86 -18.22
N TYR A 322 -14.14 37.01 -19.25
CA TYR A 322 -14.52 36.68 -20.63
C TYR A 322 -14.72 35.18 -20.88
N SER A 323 -14.09 34.32 -20.08
CA SER A 323 -14.30 32.86 -20.16
C SER A 323 -15.52 32.38 -19.41
N GLY A 324 -16.19 33.21 -18.59
CA GLY A 324 -17.34 32.85 -17.78
C GLY A 324 -17.04 31.89 -16.63
N LEU A 325 -15.81 31.89 -16.13
CA LEU A 325 -15.44 31.21 -14.90
C LEU A 325 -15.97 31.97 -13.67
N ASP A 326 -16.26 31.24 -12.60
CA ASP A 326 -16.86 31.80 -11.39
C ASP A 326 -15.81 32.47 -10.49
N VAL A 327 -15.84 33.82 -10.40
CA VAL A 327 -14.97 34.56 -9.49
C VAL A 327 -15.46 34.38 -8.05
N THR A 328 -14.63 33.76 -7.19
CA THR A 328 -14.94 33.48 -5.79
C THR A 328 -14.32 34.49 -4.81
N SER A 329 -13.20 35.12 -5.19
CA SER A 329 -12.55 36.17 -4.42
C SER A 329 -11.85 37.18 -5.31
N ARG A 330 -12.19 38.43 -5.13
CA ARG A 330 -11.51 39.54 -5.80
C ARG A 330 -11.62 40.82 -4.97
N ARG A 331 -10.55 41.62 -4.95
CA ARG A 331 -10.54 42.97 -4.36
C ARG A 331 -9.97 43.95 -5.36
N ASN A 332 -10.53 45.19 -5.43
CA ASN A 332 -9.95 46.29 -6.22
C ASN A 332 -8.80 46.97 -5.46
N HIS A 333 -7.93 47.64 -6.20
CA HIS A 333 -6.91 48.53 -5.61
C HIS A 333 -7.56 49.72 -4.91
N SER A 334 -6.83 50.29 -3.98
CA SER A 334 -7.24 51.55 -3.33
C SER A 334 -7.23 52.76 -4.29
N LEU A 335 -6.34 52.76 -5.27
CA LEU A 335 -6.26 53.76 -6.36
C LEU A 335 -6.57 53.08 -7.70
N LYS A 336 -7.05 53.88 -8.67
CA LYS A 336 -7.26 53.39 -10.05
C LYS A 336 -5.94 52.95 -10.66
N SER A 337 -5.89 51.75 -11.22
CA SER A 337 -4.77 51.25 -11.99
C SER A 337 -4.74 51.89 -13.39
N SER A 338 -3.56 52.06 -14.00
CA SER A 338 -3.43 52.61 -15.34
C SER A 338 -3.56 51.58 -16.47
N TYR A 339 -3.51 50.30 -16.15
CA TYR A 339 -3.43 49.23 -17.15
C TYR A 339 -4.79 48.57 -17.46
N VAL A 340 -5.85 48.78 -16.65
CA VAL A 340 -7.21 48.40 -16.91
C VAL A 340 -8.22 49.47 -16.48
N SER A 341 -9.40 49.44 -17.04
CA SER A 341 -10.49 50.35 -16.63
C SER A 341 -10.92 50.12 -15.19
N ILE A 342 -11.57 51.09 -14.57
CA ILE A 342 -12.17 50.96 -13.23
C ILE A 342 -13.10 49.73 -13.18
N GLY A 343 -13.12 48.99 -12.05
CA GLY A 343 -13.91 47.79 -11.87
C GLY A 343 -13.29 46.55 -12.50
N ARG A 344 -12.18 46.65 -13.24
CA ARG A 344 -11.55 45.52 -13.97
C ARG A 344 -10.17 45.12 -13.43
N ASP A 345 -9.77 45.62 -12.29
CA ASP A 345 -8.52 45.29 -11.62
C ASP A 345 -8.75 44.21 -10.54
N ALA A 346 -7.71 43.44 -10.23
CA ALA A 346 -7.70 42.44 -9.13
C ALA A 346 -6.41 42.63 -8.33
N MET A 347 -6.53 43.12 -7.11
CA MET A 347 -5.41 43.31 -6.18
C MET A 347 -5.06 41.97 -5.49
N VAL A 348 -3.78 41.67 -5.38
CA VAL A 348 -3.23 40.58 -4.61
C VAL A 348 -2.13 41.05 -3.68
N SER A 349 -2.03 40.46 -2.48
CA SER A 349 -1.00 40.79 -1.49
C SER A 349 -0.66 39.59 -0.63
N ASP A 350 0.58 39.53 -0.12
CA ASP A 350 1.01 38.46 0.77
C ASP A 350 0.28 38.54 2.09
N GLY A 351 -0.35 37.41 2.47
CA GLY A 351 -1.14 37.29 3.72
C GLY A 351 -2.43 38.15 3.73
N GLY A 352 -2.85 38.71 2.59
CA GLY A 352 -4.02 39.57 2.47
C GLY A 352 -4.91 39.19 1.30
N SER A 353 -5.16 40.15 0.39
CA SER A 353 -6.06 39.95 -0.75
C SER A 353 -5.56 38.89 -1.69
N ASP A 354 -6.47 37.97 -2.09
CA ASP A 354 -6.24 36.95 -3.09
C ASP A 354 -7.22 37.09 -4.25
N PHE A 355 -6.77 36.68 -5.44
CA PHE A 355 -7.64 36.52 -6.58
C PHE A 355 -7.93 35.04 -6.78
N ARG A 356 -9.22 34.65 -6.62
CA ARG A 356 -9.68 33.27 -6.74
C ARG A 356 -10.85 33.14 -7.69
N PHE A 357 -10.90 32.04 -8.38
CA PHE A 357 -12.02 31.65 -9.25
C PHE A 357 -12.12 30.15 -9.34
N LYS A 358 -13.32 29.65 -9.69
CA LYS A 358 -13.66 28.25 -9.79
C LYS A 358 -14.03 27.89 -11.22
N ASN A 359 -13.71 26.68 -11.64
CA ASN A 359 -14.19 26.11 -12.89
C ASN A 359 -15.64 25.60 -12.71
N PRO A 360 -16.66 26.26 -13.28
CA PRO A 360 -18.05 25.81 -13.18
C PRO A 360 -18.45 24.80 -14.26
N TYR A 361 -17.54 24.51 -15.21
CA TYR A 361 -17.82 23.65 -16.35
C TYR A 361 -17.67 22.17 -16.00
N SER A 362 -18.23 21.29 -16.85
CA SER A 362 -18.06 19.84 -16.79
C SER A 362 -16.74 19.36 -17.39
N HIS A 363 -16.00 20.25 -18.08
CA HIS A 363 -14.71 19.97 -18.67
C HIS A 363 -13.59 20.76 -17.98
N PRO A 364 -12.32 20.31 -18.01
CA PRO A 364 -11.20 21.07 -17.50
C PRO A 364 -11.00 22.37 -18.26
N VAL A 365 -10.43 23.36 -17.58
CA VAL A 365 -9.91 24.58 -18.21
C VAL A 365 -8.41 24.68 -17.97
N TYR A 366 -7.70 25.24 -18.94
CA TYR A 366 -6.25 25.42 -18.88
C TYR A 366 -5.90 26.90 -18.94
N ILE A 367 -5.11 27.37 -18.00
CA ILE A 367 -4.67 28.75 -17.86
C ILE A 367 -3.26 28.88 -18.42
N LYS A 368 -3.05 29.79 -19.38
CA LYS A 368 -1.74 30.12 -19.90
C LYS A 368 -1.49 31.65 -19.85
N ASN A 369 -0.46 32.03 -19.11
CA ASN A 369 -0.01 33.40 -19.04
C ASN A 369 1.34 33.52 -19.76
N THR A 370 1.46 34.51 -20.62
CA THR A 370 2.70 34.80 -21.34
C THR A 370 3.10 36.27 -21.19
N VAL A 371 4.40 36.51 -21.22
CA VAL A 371 4.97 37.87 -21.19
C VAL A 371 5.94 37.98 -22.35
N SER A 372 5.69 38.93 -23.24
CA SER A 372 6.55 39.21 -24.41
C SER A 372 6.45 40.67 -24.81
N ASN A 373 7.58 41.29 -25.09
CA ASN A 373 7.67 42.64 -25.63
C ASN A 373 6.82 43.71 -24.91
N GLY A 374 6.83 43.68 -23.55
CA GLY A 374 6.07 44.62 -22.74
C GLY A 374 4.55 44.36 -22.73
N VAL A 375 4.11 43.15 -23.11
CA VAL A 375 2.73 42.74 -23.09
C VAL A 375 2.58 41.49 -22.20
N ILE A 376 1.63 41.52 -21.27
CA ILE A 376 1.14 40.36 -20.52
C ILE A 376 -0.11 39.88 -21.25
N THR A 377 -0.15 38.61 -21.63
CA THR A 377 -1.34 37.97 -22.20
C THR A 377 -1.75 36.78 -21.35
N SER A 378 -3.00 36.80 -20.93
CA SER A 378 -3.65 35.64 -20.22
C SER A 378 -4.66 34.98 -21.16
N LYS A 379 -4.55 33.68 -21.31
CA LYS A 379 -5.42 32.85 -22.15
C LYS A 379 -6.05 31.76 -21.30
N ILE A 380 -7.34 31.55 -21.49
CA ILE A 380 -8.09 30.44 -20.89
C ILE A 380 -8.53 29.51 -22.03
N TYR A 381 -8.07 28.27 -21.99
CA TYR A 381 -8.49 27.21 -22.90
C TYR A 381 -9.44 26.26 -22.19
N GLY A 382 -10.30 25.58 -22.95
CA GLY A 382 -11.27 24.61 -22.44
C GLY A 382 -11.94 23.85 -23.56
N ASN A 383 -13.12 23.32 -23.29
CA ASN A 383 -13.91 22.64 -24.31
C ASN A 383 -14.68 23.64 -25.17
N ALA A 384 -14.82 23.35 -26.46
CA ALA A 384 -15.55 24.21 -27.39
C ALA A 384 -17.03 24.38 -26.99
N SER A 385 -17.65 23.38 -26.34
CA SER A 385 -19.03 23.48 -25.84
C SER A 385 -19.21 24.44 -24.66
N ASP A 386 -18.11 24.76 -23.97
CA ASP A 386 -18.14 25.69 -22.82
C ASP A 386 -17.90 27.16 -23.23
N LYS A 387 -17.56 27.37 -24.52
CA LYS A 387 -17.32 28.71 -25.04
C LYS A 387 -18.58 29.56 -25.05
N LYS A 388 -18.53 30.74 -24.43
CA LYS A 388 -19.64 31.67 -24.32
C LYS A 388 -19.31 32.96 -25.07
N ASN A 389 -20.34 33.62 -25.58
CA ASN A 389 -20.24 34.98 -26.11
C ASN A 389 -20.49 35.95 -24.93
N ILE A 390 -19.40 36.49 -24.39
CA ILE A 390 -19.42 37.36 -23.19
C ILE A 390 -18.96 38.75 -23.52
N SER A 391 -19.76 39.73 -23.08
CA SER A 391 -19.31 41.13 -22.91
C SER A 391 -19.24 41.50 -21.43
N ILE A 392 -18.32 42.41 -21.11
CA ILE A 392 -18.21 42.95 -19.75
C ILE A 392 -18.79 44.35 -19.74
N LYS A 393 -19.83 44.56 -18.90
CA LYS A 393 -20.43 45.84 -18.68
C LYS A 393 -19.89 46.43 -17.38
N VAL A 394 -19.38 47.65 -17.46
CA VAL A 394 -18.96 48.46 -16.30
C VAL A 394 -19.82 49.66 -16.19
N GLU A 395 -20.47 49.87 -15.05
CA GLU A 395 -21.29 51.04 -14.73
C GLU A 395 -20.55 51.90 -13.73
N PRO A 396 -19.88 53.00 -14.21
CA PRO A 396 -19.21 53.92 -13.33
C PRO A 396 -20.25 54.79 -12.58
N TYR A 397 -19.91 55.14 -11.33
CA TYR A 397 -20.69 56.02 -10.50
C TYR A 397 -19.79 56.75 -9.47
N THR A 398 -20.36 57.68 -8.72
CA THR A 398 -19.64 58.35 -7.63
C THR A 398 -20.37 58.08 -6.32
N THR A 399 -19.61 57.78 -5.26
CA THR A 399 -20.14 57.60 -3.92
C THR A 399 -19.23 58.29 -2.89
N GLY A 400 -19.80 59.15 -2.04
CA GLY A 400 -19.03 59.93 -1.06
C GLY A 400 -17.87 60.74 -1.67
N GLY A 401 -18.02 61.23 -2.90
CA GLY A 401 -16.98 61.95 -3.63
C GLY A 401 -15.86 61.10 -4.21
N LEU A 402 -16.01 59.76 -4.14
CA LEU A 402 -15.05 58.77 -4.65
C LEU A 402 -15.53 58.16 -5.96
N ASP A 403 -14.64 57.88 -6.89
CA ASP A 403 -14.97 57.13 -8.09
C ASP A 403 -15.28 55.67 -7.74
N ALA A 404 -16.32 55.12 -8.33
CA ALA A 404 -16.75 53.76 -8.13
C ALA A 404 -17.23 53.12 -9.43
N ALA A 405 -17.32 51.77 -9.46
CA ALA A 405 -17.82 51.05 -10.60
C ALA A 405 -18.45 49.71 -10.19
N LYS A 406 -19.63 49.41 -10.74
CA LYS A 406 -20.20 48.05 -10.73
C LYS A 406 -19.82 47.34 -11.99
N THR A 407 -19.36 46.08 -11.85
CA THR A 407 -18.93 45.24 -12.97
C THR A 407 -19.91 44.09 -13.13
N TYR A 408 -20.33 43.84 -14.36
CA TYR A 408 -21.23 42.75 -14.74
C TYR A 408 -20.66 41.96 -15.92
N ILE A 409 -20.97 40.67 -16.00
CA ILE A 409 -20.86 39.82 -17.18
C ILE A 409 -22.20 39.78 -17.87
N GLU A 410 -22.24 40.02 -19.17
CA GLU A 410 -23.41 39.80 -20.03
C GLU A 410 -23.14 38.64 -20.99
N ASN A 411 -23.90 37.57 -20.84
CA ASN A 411 -23.93 36.50 -21.83
C ASN A 411 -24.82 36.92 -22.99
N ARG A 412 -24.37 36.70 -24.23
CA ARG A 412 -25.06 37.09 -25.44
C ARG A 412 -25.36 35.88 -26.30
N ASP A 413 -26.49 35.91 -26.99
CA ASP A 413 -26.83 34.95 -28.04
C ASP A 413 -25.99 35.15 -29.31
N SER A 414 -26.22 34.33 -30.33
CA SER A 414 -25.55 34.45 -31.64
C SER A 414 -25.85 35.75 -32.39
N ASN A 415 -26.98 36.40 -32.05
CA ASN A 415 -27.39 37.71 -32.63
C ASN A 415 -26.84 38.90 -31.84
N GLY A 416 -26.12 38.65 -30.74
CA GLY A 416 -25.58 39.66 -29.86
C GLY A 416 -26.52 40.21 -28.81
N ASN A 417 -27.74 39.68 -28.66
CA ASN A 417 -28.68 40.09 -27.63
C ASN A 417 -28.24 39.56 -26.27
N VAL A 418 -28.40 40.36 -25.22
CA VAL A 418 -28.09 39.93 -23.84
C VAL A 418 -29.16 38.94 -23.36
N ILE A 419 -28.77 37.72 -23.07
CA ILE A 419 -29.66 36.65 -22.54
C ILE A 419 -29.55 36.48 -21.02
N ARG A 420 -28.40 36.90 -20.44
CA ARG A 420 -28.20 36.87 -18.98
C ARG A 420 -27.19 37.92 -18.56
N THR A 421 -27.48 38.64 -17.49
CA THR A 421 -26.56 39.55 -16.81
C THR A 421 -26.23 39.01 -15.42
N GLN A 422 -24.96 38.97 -15.08
CA GLN A 422 -24.47 38.51 -13.78
C GLN A 422 -23.64 39.62 -13.16
N TYR A 423 -24.01 40.02 -11.93
CA TYR A 423 -23.23 40.95 -11.12
C TYR A 423 -21.94 40.27 -10.64
N ILE A 424 -20.79 40.94 -10.79
CA ILE A 424 -19.49 40.43 -10.37
C ILE A 424 -18.97 41.16 -9.12
N SER A 425 -18.92 42.47 -9.16
CA SER A 425 -18.31 43.23 -8.06
C SER A 425 -18.68 44.70 -8.06
N ASN A 426 -18.52 45.31 -6.90
CA ASN A 426 -18.47 46.76 -6.75
C ASN A 426 -17.06 47.20 -6.34
N SER A 427 -16.56 48.24 -6.94
CA SER A 427 -15.21 48.79 -6.72
C SER A 427 -15.30 50.27 -6.35
N VAL A 428 -14.58 50.69 -5.31
CA VAL A 428 -14.52 52.10 -4.87
C VAL A 428 -13.05 52.48 -4.76
N TYR A 429 -12.68 53.62 -5.30
CA TYR A 429 -11.30 54.09 -5.41
C TYR A 429 -11.11 55.41 -4.66
N LYS A 430 -10.02 55.54 -3.91
CA LYS A 430 -9.61 56.79 -3.26
C LYS A 430 -9.16 57.80 -4.30
N ASN A 431 -9.29 59.08 -3.99
CA ASN A 431 -8.68 60.16 -4.77
C ASN A 431 -7.17 60.23 -4.50
N LYS A 432 -6.35 60.56 -5.51
CA LYS A 432 -4.89 60.64 -5.40
C LYS A 432 -4.36 61.62 -4.33
N ASN A 433 -5.23 62.54 -3.85
CA ASN A 433 -4.82 63.63 -2.96
C ASN A 433 -5.41 63.51 -1.54
N ASN A 434 -5.96 62.36 -1.17
CA ASN A 434 -6.49 62.07 0.20
C ASN A 434 -5.75 60.93 0.88
#